data_1b0834df191c37d02955f9794f154dc6
#
_entry.id   1b0834df191c37d02955f9794f154dc6
#
_cell.length_a   1.000
_cell.length_b   1.000
_cell.length_c   1.000
_cell.angle_alpha   90.00
_cell.angle_beta   90.00
_cell.angle_gamma   90.00
#
_symmetry.space_group_name_H-M   'P 1'
#
loop_
_entity.id
_entity.type
_entity.pdbx_description
1 polymer ?
#
loop_
_entity_poly.entity_id
_entity_poly.type
_entity_poly.pdbx_seq_one_letter_code
_entity_poly.pdbx_strand_id
1 'polypeptide(L)'
;MNLKPLNVDARLLIPAAGMGRRLGAPRPKALAEIAGEALIARTMARFEPLGVVDDAVVVHPPGYEENFRAILQEAFPQSRIHLCEGGAERQESVARGLALVDPQADIVLIPDAARHLIELDTIRAAIKAADECGAATVATA
;
A
#
# COMPACT_ATOMS: atom_id res chain seq x y z
N MET A 1 -8.87 7.37 20.09
CA MET A 1 -10.17 7.29 19.40
C MET A 1 -10.42 5.88 18.93
N ASN A 2 -11.55 5.33 19.32
CA ASN A 2 -11.88 3.99 18.92
C ASN A 2 -12.53 4.00 17.54
N LEU A 3 -11.80 3.51 16.58
CA LEU A 3 -12.39 3.25 15.27
C LEU A 3 -13.05 1.89 15.32
N LYS A 4 -14.26 1.83 14.81
CA LYS A 4 -14.93 0.53 14.75
C LYS A 4 -14.10 -0.41 13.89
N PRO A 5 -13.84 -1.64 14.34
CA PRO A 5 -13.19 -2.60 13.49
C PRO A 5 -13.99 -2.81 12.20
N LEU A 6 -13.29 -3.09 11.13
CA LEU A 6 -13.96 -3.43 9.88
C LEU A 6 -14.74 -4.73 10.08
N ASN A 7 -15.92 -4.78 9.48
CA ASN A 7 -16.74 -6.00 9.54
C ASN A 7 -16.25 -7.07 8.56
N VAL A 8 -15.18 -6.79 7.84
CA VAL A 8 -14.61 -7.70 6.85
C VAL A 8 -13.11 -7.82 7.10
N ASP A 9 -12.53 -8.94 6.70
CA ASP A 9 -11.08 -9.13 6.74
C ASP A 9 -10.46 -8.45 5.54
N ALA A 10 -9.99 -7.22 5.74
CA ALA A 10 -9.35 -6.44 4.69
C ALA A 10 -7.83 -6.50 4.84
N ARG A 11 -7.14 -6.67 3.72
CA ARG A 11 -5.69 -6.71 3.67
C ARG A 11 -5.18 -5.61 2.75
N LEU A 12 -3.98 -5.13 3.04
CA LEU A 12 -3.38 -4.03 2.29
C LEU A 12 -2.26 -4.55 1.40
N LEU A 13 -2.32 -4.23 0.12
CA LEU A 13 -1.28 -4.54 -0.84
C LEU A 13 -0.91 -3.26 -1.58
N ILE A 14 0.35 -2.82 -1.44
CA ILE A 14 0.79 -1.60 -2.10
C ILE A 14 1.80 -1.93 -3.19
N PRO A 15 1.41 -1.79 -4.47
CA PRO A 15 2.34 -1.96 -5.57
C PRO A 15 3.21 -0.70 -5.71
N ALA A 16 4.43 -0.79 -5.18
CA ALA A 16 5.35 0.34 -5.11
C ALA A 16 6.59 0.15 -5.99
N ALA A 17 6.49 -0.68 -7.02
CA ALA A 17 7.62 -0.98 -7.89
C ALA A 17 7.82 0.04 -9.02
N GLY A 18 6.97 1.06 -9.11
CA GLY A 18 7.07 2.07 -10.15
C GLY A 18 8.30 2.95 -9.99
N MET A 19 8.94 3.26 -11.09
CA MET A 19 10.13 4.10 -11.13
C MET A 19 9.79 5.46 -11.73
N GLY A 20 10.11 6.53 -10.99
CA GLY A 20 10.04 7.88 -11.51
C GLY A 20 11.30 8.22 -12.30
N ARG A 21 11.14 8.98 -13.37
CA ARG A 21 12.25 9.31 -14.26
C ARG A 21 12.57 10.79 -14.30
N ARG A 22 12.25 11.51 -13.26
CA ARG A 22 12.53 12.94 -13.20
C ARG A 22 14.00 13.17 -12.92
N LEU A 23 14.54 14.24 -13.48
CA LEU A 23 15.90 14.72 -13.23
C LEU A 23 16.99 13.72 -13.63
N GLY A 24 16.71 12.92 -14.65
CA GLY A 24 17.72 12.10 -15.30
C GLY A 24 17.96 10.72 -14.72
N ALA A 25 17.91 10.55 -13.40
CA ALA A 25 18.13 9.24 -12.79
C ALA A 25 16.80 8.61 -12.37
N PRO A 26 16.51 7.36 -12.79
CA PRO A 26 15.31 6.68 -12.33
C PRO A 26 15.38 6.45 -10.83
N ARG A 27 14.28 6.71 -10.14
CA ARG A 27 14.15 6.47 -8.70
C ARG A 27 12.78 5.88 -8.42
N PRO A 28 12.65 5.01 -7.40
CA PRO A 28 11.33 4.56 -6.99
C PRO A 28 10.48 5.76 -6.57
N LYS A 29 9.31 5.91 -7.18
CA LYS A 29 8.40 7.02 -6.84
C LYS A 29 8.02 6.98 -5.37
N ALA A 30 7.83 5.78 -4.83
CA ALA A 30 7.41 5.59 -3.45
C ALA A 30 8.46 6.05 -2.43
N LEU A 31 9.72 6.17 -2.84
CA LEU A 31 10.80 6.65 -1.96
C LEU A 31 10.98 8.16 -1.99
N ALA A 32 10.29 8.87 -2.88
CA ALA A 32 10.34 10.33 -2.89
C ALA A 32 9.85 10.88 -1.56
N GLU A 33 10.49 11.94 -1.07
CA GLU A 33 10.18 12.50 0.23
C GLU A 33 9.36 13.78 0.13
N ILE A 34 8.41 13.91 1.04
CA ILE A 34 7.66 15.14 1.26
C ILE A 34 7.77 15.46 2.74
N ALA A 35 8.27 16.65 3.06
CA ALA A 35 8.49 17.09 4.44
C ALA A 35 9.35 16.08 5.24
N GLY A 36 10.33 15.50 4.57
CA GLY A 36 11.28 14.58 5.21
C GLY A 36 10.79 13.16 5.36
N GLU A 37 9.63 12.83 4.81
CA GLU A 37 9.06 11.50 4.96
C GLU A 37 8.76 10.88 3.58
N ALA A 38 9.13 9.62 3.40
CA ALA A 38 8.92 8.92 2.13
C ALA A 38 7.43 8.75 1.83
N LEU A 39 7.06 8.86 0.57
CA LEU A 39 5.67 8.74 0.13
C LEU A 39 5.04 7.41 0.57
N ILE A 40 5.79 6.31 0.50
CA ILE A 40 5.27 5.00 0.90
C ILE A 40 4.83 5.02 2.37
N ALA A 41 5.63 5.63 3.25
CA ALA A 41 5.28 5.71 4.66
C ALA A 41 4.06 6.60 4.88
N ARG A 42 3.98 7.72 4.16
CA ARG A 42 2.83 8.62 4.27
C ARG A 42 1.55 7.96 3.78
N THR A 43 1.65 7.22 2.68
CA THR A 43 0.49 6.51 2.13
C THR A 43 0.00 5.44 3.09
N MET A 44 0.91 4.62 3.62
CA MET A 44 0.54 3.56 4.56
C MET A 44 -0.07 4.11 5.85
N ALA A 45 0.43 5.24 6.31
CA ALA A 45 -0.10 5.87 7.52
C ALA A 45 -1.59 6.21 7.40
N ARG A 46 -2.08 6.46 6.18
CA ARG A 46 -3.51 6.73 5.97
C ARG A 46 -4.37 5.51 6.26
N PHE A 47 -3.80 4.32 6.22
CA PHE A 47 -4.51 3.07 6.46
C PHE A 47 -4.39 2.55 7.89
N GLU A 48 -3.53 3.18 8.72
CA GLU A 48 -3.36 2.74 10.11
C GLU A 48 -4.66 2.68 10.92
N PRO A 49 -5.57 3.68 10.80
CA PRO A 49 -6.81 3.62 11.57
C PRO A 49 -7.68 2.41 11.25
N LEU A 50 -7.48 1.77 10.11
CA LEU A 50 -8.25 0.61 9.71
C LEU A 50 -7.67 -0.71 10.21
N GLY A 51 -6.47 -0.66 10.82
CA GLY A 51 -5.82 -1.86 11.33
C GLY A 51 -5.26 -2.79 10.28
N VAL A 52 -5.04 -2.29 9.06
CA VAL A 52 -4.60 -3.13 7.93
C VAL A 52 -3.11 -3.01 7.63
N VAL A 53 -2.37 -2.19 8.39
CA VAL A 53 -0.93 -2.03 8.14
C VAL A 53 -0.16 -3.26 8.60
N ASP A 54 -0.56 -3.90 9.70
CA ASP A 54 0.05 -5.15 10.12
C ASP A 54 -0.32 -6.23 9.09
N ASP A 55 0.68 -6.99 8.66
CA ASP A 55 0.58 -7.98 7.59
C ASP A 55 0.36 -7.40 6.19
N ALA A 56 0.57 -6.09 6.02
CA ALA A 56 0.53 -5.49 4.69
C ALA A 56 1.62 -6.05 3.80
N VAL A 57 1.35 -6.08 2.50
CA VAL A 57 2.32 -6.50 1.49
C VAL A 57 2.74 -5.27 0.68
N VAL A 58 4.03 -5.05 0.56
CA VAL A 58 4.58 -3.96 -0.24
C VAL A 58 5.47 -4.54 -1.33
N VAL A 59 5.19 -4.18 -2.57
CA VAL A 59 5.94 -4.66 -3.72
C VAL A 59 6.92 -3.56 -4.15
N HIS A 60 8.21 -3.84 -4.04
CA HIS A 60 9.27 -2.86 -4.32
C HIS A 60 9.97 -3.16 -5.65
N PRO A 61 10.69 -2.18 -6.23
CA PRO A 61 11.48 -2.45 -7.43
C PRO A 61 12.69 -3.33 -7.09
N PRO A 62 13.23 -4.06 -8.07
CA PRO A 62 14.45 -4.83 -7.86
C PRO A 62 15.59 -3.93 -7.34
N GLY A 63 16.32 -4.43 -6.35
CA GLY A 63 17.47 -3.72 -5.79
C GLY A 63 17.16 -2.73 -4.69
N TYR A 64 15.90 -2.56 -4.31
CA TYR A 64 15.50 -1.57 -3.31
C TYR A 64 14.89 -2.17 -2.04
N GLU A 65 15.00 -3.47 -1.86
CA GLU A 65 14.41 -4.12 -0.68
C GLU A 65 14.87 -3.49 0.63
N GLU A 66 16.17 -3.28 0.78
CA GLU A 66 16.71 -2.73 2.02
C GLU A 66 16.25 -1.31 2.28
N ASN A 67 16.13 -0.50 1.22
CA ASN A 67 15.62 0.86 1.36
C ASN A 67 14.19 0.87 1.89
N PHE A 68 13.33 0.03 1.32
CA PHE A 68 11.94 -0.07 1.77
C PHE A 68 11.86 -0.64 3.18
N ARG A 69 12.66 -1.67 3.47
CA ARG A 69 12.66 -2.29 4.79
C ARG A 69 13.02 -1.29 5.88
N ALA A 70 14.10 -0.52 5.68
CA ALA A 70 14.53 0.47 6.66
C ALA A 70 13.47 1.53 6.91
N ILE A 71 12.87 2.05 5.84
CA ILE A 71 11.84 3.09 5.96
C ILE A 71 10.61 2.58 6.69
N LEU A 72 10.15 1.38 6.33
CA LEU A 72 8.92 0.83 6.88
C LEU A 72 9.09 0.36 8.32
N GLN A 73 10.26 -0.16 8.66
CA GLN A 73 10.56 -0.53 10.05
C GLN A 73 10.61 0.69 10.96
N GLU A 74 11.16 1.79 10.47
CA GLU A 74 11.20 3.02 11.23
C GLU A 74 9.81 3.62 11.40
N ALA A 75 9.01 3.62 10.34
CA ALA A 75 7.68 4.22 10.37
C ALA A 75 6.65 3.37 11.13
N PHE A 76 6.77 2.05 11.03
CA PHE A 76 5.79 1.12 11.62
C PHE A 76 6.52 0.00 12.38
N PRO A 77 7.20 0.34 13.49
CA PRO A 77 8.02 -0.64 14.22
C PRO A 77 7.23 -1.79 14.85
N GLN A 78 5.94 -1.61 15.04
CA GLN A 78 5.10 -2.64 15.66
C GLN A 78 4.39 -3.51 14.63
N SER A 79 4.50 -3.18 13.35
CA SER A 79 3.80 -3.90 12.29
C SER A 79 4.72 -4.85 11.55
N ARG A 80 4.18 -6.00 11.18
CA ARG A 80 4.86 -6.94 10.32
C ARG A 80 4.47 -6.62 8.88
N ILE A 81 5.44 -6.22 8.08
CA ILE A 81 5.21 -5.86 6.69
C ILE A 81 5.98 -6.80 5.79
N HIS A 82 5.30 -7.39 4.83
CA HIS A 82 5.89 -8.33 3.90
C HIS A 82 6.35 -7.60 2.65
N LEU A 83 7.59 -7.84 2.26
CA LEU A 83 8.17 -7.22 1.08
C LEU A 83 8.35 -8.27 -0.01
N CYS A 84 8.07 -7.89 -1.25
CA CYS A 84 8.43 -8.72 -2.39
C CYS A 84 8.85 -7.86 -3.57
N GLU A 85 9.62 -8.48 -4.46
CA GLU A 85 10.12 -7.79 -5.63
C GLU A 85 9.06 -7.74 -6.73
N GLY A 86 8.92 -6.59 -7.35
CA GLY A 86 7.95 -6.40 -8.42
C GLY A 86 8.43 -6.90 -9.76
N GLY A 87 7.50 -6.98 -10.69
CA GLY A 87 7.78 -7.34 -12.07
C GLY A 87 7.98 -6.11 -12.95
N ALA A 88 8.05 -6.35 -14.26
CA ALA A 88 8.26 -5.28 -15.23
C ALA A 88 7.07 -4.34 -15.34
N GLU A 89 5.87 -4.84 -15.10
CA GLU A 89 4.65 -4.05 -15.22
C GLU A 89 3.86 -4.09 -13.91
N ARG A 90 2.96 -3.08 -13.74
CA ARG A 90 2.14 -2.96 -12.53
C ARG A 90 1.33 -4.21 -12.26
N GLN A 91 0.68 -4.78 -13.29
CA GLN A 91 -0.17 -5.96 -13.10
C GLN A 91 0.65 -7.17 -12.64
N GLU A 92 1.88 -7.28 -13.10
CA GLU A 92 2.78 -8.34 -12.68
C GLU A 92 3.18 -8.16 -11.21
N SER A 93 3.46 -6.93 -10.82
CA SER A 93 3.77 -6.58 -9.43
C SER A 93 2.59 -6.90 -8.52
N VAL A 94 1.37 -6.53 -8.93
CA VAL A 94 0.17 -6.82 -8.16
C VAL A 94 0.00 -8.34 -8.01
N ALA A 95 0.20 -9.10 -9.09
CA ALA A 95 0.07 -10.55 -9.03
C ALA A 95 1.05 -11.18 -8.05
N ARG A 96 2.30 -10.69 -8.05
CA ARG A 96 3.30 -11.19 -7.11
C ARG A 96 2.93 -10.88 -5.66
N GLY A 97 2.44 -9.67 -5.43
CA GLY A 97 2.00 -9.28 -4.08
C GLY A 97 0.79 -10.07 -3.62
N LEU A 98 -0.16 -10.32 -4.50
CA LEU A 98 -1.35 -11.09 -4.15
C LEU A 98 -1.02 -12.50 -3.69
N ALA A 99 0.07 -13.08 -4.21
CA ALA A 99 0.51 -14.41 -3.79
C ALA A 99 0.91 -14.44 -2.31
N LEU A 100 1.22 -13.30 -1.71
CA LEU A 100 1.59 -13.18 -0.30
C LEU A 100 0.42 -12.78 0.59
N VAL A 101 -0.70 -12.38 0.01
CA VAL A 101 -1.89 -12.01 0.79
C VAL A 101 -2.59 -13.29 1.25
N ASP A 102 -3.08 -13.28 2.49
CA ASP A 102 -3.82 -14.41 3.03
C ASP A 102 -5.02 -14.71 2.14
N PRO A 103 -5.15 -15.94 1.61
CA PRO A 103 -6.27 -16.29 0.74
C PRO A 103 -7.63 -16.28 1.43
N GLN A 104 -7.63 -16.20 2.77
CA GLN A 104 -8.87 -16.09 3.54
C GLN A 104 -9.38 -14.64 3.61
N ALA A 105 -8.61 -13.68 3.13
CA ALA A 105 -9.02 -12.28 3.16
C ALA A 105 -10.30 -12.07 2.35
N ASP A 106 -11.20 -11.26 2.90
CA ASP A 106 -12.44 -10.91 2.21
C ASP A 106 -12.21 -9.85 1.14
N ILE A 107 -11.33 -8.89 1.45
CA ILE A 107 -11.07 -7.74 0.58
C ILE A 107 -9.58 -7.44 0.57
N VAL A 108 -9.05 -7.09 -0.58
CA VAL A 108 -7.67 -6.60 -0.70
C VAL A 108 -7.74 -5.14 -1.16
N LEU A 109 -7.10 -4.26 -0.39
CA LEU A 109 -6.98 -2.84 -0.71
C LEU A 109 -5.69 -2.63 -1.48
N ILE A 110 -5.78 -2.07 -2.68
CA ILE A 110 -4.62 -1.88 -3.55
C ILE A 110 -4.50 -0.40 -3.93
N PRO A 111 -3.99 0.45 -3.01
CA PRO A 111 -3.84 1.87 -3.31
C PRO A 111 -2.60 2.13 -4.16
N ASP A 112 -2.57 3.27 -4.82
CA ASP A 112 -1.37 3.77 -5.46
C ASP A 112 -0.38 4.18 -4.35
N ALA A 113 0.88 3.73 -4.46
CA ALA A 113 1.90 3.99 -3.45
C ALA A 113 2.17 5.49 -3.22
N ALA A 114 1.86 6.35 -4.18
CA ALA A 114 2.06 7.79 -4.08
C ALA A 114 0.81 8.55 -3.61
N ARG A 115 -0.27 7.86 -3.28
CA ARG A 115 -1.54 8.49 -2.94
C ARG A 115 -1.66 8.77 -1.45
N HIS A 116 -0.78 9.64 -0.95
CA HIS A 116 -0.69 9.93 0.49
C HIS A 116 -1.78 10.87 1.03
N LEU A 117 -2.60 11.44 0.16
CA LEU A 117 -3.68 12.36 0.58
C LEU A 117 -5.07 11.74 0.53
N ILE A 118 -5.17 10.44 0.32
CA ILE A 118 -6.48 9.78 0.29
C ILE A 118 -7.15 9.87 1.66
N GLU A 119 -8.41 10.20 1.68
CA GLU A 119 -9.15 10.37 2.92
C GLU A 119 -9.72 9.07 3.45
N LEU A 120 -9.78 8.95 4.78
CA LEU A 120 -10.27 7.75 5.44
C LEU A 120 -11.70 7.42 5.04
N ASP A 121 -12.56 8.43 4.97
CA ASP A 121 -13.97 8.21 4.58
C ASP A 121 -14.08 7.63 3.17
N THR A 122 -13.21 8.06 2.26
CA THR A 122 -13.14 7.53 0.90
C THR A 122 -12.74 6.05 0.92
N ILE A 123 -11.75 5.71 1.75
CA ILE A 123 -11.29 4.33 1.89
C ILE A 123 -12.42 3.46 2.44
N ARG A 124 -13.11 3.92 3.48
CA ARG A 124 -14.21 3.17 4.09
C ARG A 124 -15.36 2.96 3.10
N ALA A 125 -15.68 3.99 2.31
CA ALA A 125 -16.72 3.88 1.30
C ALA A 125 -16.35 2.85 0.22
N ALA A 126 -15.09 2.82 -0.18
CA ALA A 126 -14.61 1.84 -1.16
C ALA A 126 -14.69 0.41 -0.62
N ILE A 127 -14.35 0.20 0.65
CA ILE A 127 -14.45 -1.11 1.29
C ILE A 127 -15.90 -1.58 1.32
N LYS A 128 -16.81 -0.70 1.71
CA LYS A 128 -18.22 -1.03 1.77
C LYS A 128 -18.76 -1.38 0.39
N ALA A 129 -18.41 -0.59 -0.62
CA ALA A 129 -18.84 -0.85 -1.99
C ALA A 129 -18.29 -2.17 -2.52
N ALA A 130 -17.03 -2.49 -2.23
CA ALA A 130 -16.43 -3.75 -2.65
C ALA A 130 -17.08 -4.94 -1.96
N ASP A 131 -17.42 -4.81 -0.69
CA ASP A 131 -18.09 -5.86 0.07
C ASP A 131 -19.48 -6.16 -0.51
N GLU A 132 -20.18 -5.14 -0.97
CA GLU A 132 -21.52 -5.27 -1.52
C GLU A 132 -21.52 -5.73 -2.98
N CYS A 133 -20.55 -5.29 -3.77
CA CYS A 133 -20.55 -5.46 -5.22
C CYS A 133 -19.43 -6.35 -5.76
N GLY A 134 -18.52 -6.81 -4.91
CA GLY A 134 -17.40 -7.65 -5.30
C GLY A 134 -16.14 -6.87 -5.64
N ALA A 135 -16.24 -5.65 -6.15
CA ALA A 135 -15.08 -4.80 -6.44
C ALA A 135 -15.49 -3.35 -6.49
N ALA A 136 -14.54 -2.47 -6.17
CA ALA A 136 -14.76 -1.03 -6.23
C ALA A 136 -13.44 -0.34 -6.54
N THR A 137 -13.54 0.80 -7.20
CA THR A 137 -12.38 1.65 -7.44
C THR A 137 -12.70 3.07 -7.02
N VAL A 138 -11.66 3.81 -6.59
CA VAL A 138 -11.80 5.21 -6.24
C VAL A 138 -11.28 6.04 -7.40
N ALA A 139 -12.15 6.85 -7.96
CA ALA A 139 -11.79 7.77 -9.01
C ALA A 139 -11.81 9.19 -8.45
N THR A 140 -10.80 9.96 -8.79
CA THR A 140 -10.77 11.40 -8.47
C THR A 140 -11.03 12.18 -9.73
N ALA A 141 -11.89 13.17 -9.59
CA ALA A 141 -12.16 14.08 -10.69
C ALA A 141 -10.95 15.00 -10.92
#